data_7c6ead7ea19f1113fa148c642ce60e4f
#
_entry.id   7c6ead7ea19f1113fa148c642ce60e4f
#
_cell.length_a   1.000
_cell.length_b   1.000
_cell.length_c   1.000
_cell.angle_alpha   90.00
_cell.angle_beta   90.00
_cell.angle_gamma   90.00
#
_symmetry.space_group_name_H-M   'P 1'
#
loop_
_entity.id
_entity.type
_entity.pdbx_description
1 polymer ?
#
loop_
_entity_poly.entity_id
_entity_poly.type
_entity_poly.pdbx_seq_one_letter_code
_entity_poly.pdbx_strand_id
1 'polypeptide(L)'
;MAFNDNLPWDRFIREQLAGDEMVQPPYTGLEPEQVDKLTATGFLRMAPDGTGSGANTAAAQNQVMAETLKIVSTSLMGMTVGCAQCHDHRYDPILQSDYYKLRAVFEPALDPANWRMPQSRQISLFTEADRKQCTDIEVEAKKLDAKRQAKVDFFIERTLEWKLRKTPEELREPLRVAYKTP
;
A
#
# COMPACT_ATOMS: atom_id res chain seq x y z
N MET A 1 15.24 -7.33 -16.96
CA MET A 1 14.52 -6.01 -17.16
C MET A 1 14.09 -5.92 -18.60
N ALA A 2 12.81 -5.72 -18.89
CA ALA A 2 12.16 -5.89 -20.19
C ALA A 2 12.91 -5.28 -21.40
N PHE A 3 13.37 -4.04 -21.30
CA PHE A 3 14.12 -3.40 -22.40
C PHE A 3 15.51 -3.96 -22.58
N ASN A 4 16.24 -4.29 -21.52
CA ASN A 4 17.58 -4.90 -21.64
C ASN A 4 17.51 -6.30 -22.21
N ASP A 5 16.43 -7.02 -21.95
CA ASP A 5 16.20 -8.40 -22.39
C ASP A 5 15.49 -8.47 -23.74
N ASN A 6 15.27 -7.31 -24.36
CA ASN A 6 14.61 -7.18 -25.67
C ASN A 6 13.23 -7.88 -25.71
N LEU A 7 12.44 -7.72 -24.62
CA LEU A 7 11.14 -8.36 -24.50
C LEU A 7 10.24 -7.92 -25.67
N PRO A 8 9.58 -8.85 -26.38
CA PRO A 8 8.63 -8.50 -27.45
C PRO A 8 7.55 -7.54 -26.97
N TRP A 9 7.20 -6.55 -27.80
CA TRP A 9 6.30 -5.46 -27.41
C TRP A 9 4.89 -5.94 -27.02
N ASP A 10 4.37 -6.93 -27.70
CA ASP A 10 3.07 -7.55 -27.36
C ASP A 10 3.09 -8.23 -26.00
N ARG A 11 4.20 -8.91 -25.66
CA ARG A 11 4.39 -9.50 -24.35
C ARG A 11 4.55 -8.42 -23.28
N PHE A 12 5.33 -7.38 -23.55
CA PHE A 12 5.51 -6.25 -22.64
C PHE A 12 4.16 -5.61 -22.27
N ILE A 13 3.32 -5.28 -23.26
CA ILE A 13 1.99 -4.69 -23.01
C ILE A 13 1.12 -5.65 -22.21
N ARG A 14 1.10 -6.91 -22.54
CA ARG A 14 0.29 -7.93 -21.87
C ARG A 14 0.65 -8.05 -20.39
N GLU A 15 1.95 -8.05 -20.09
CA GLU A 15 2.43 -8.10 -18.70
C GLU A 15 2.11 -6.81 -17.92
N GLN A 16 2.12 -5.65 -18.58
CA GLN A 16 1.74 -4.37 -17.97
C GLN A 16 0.24 -4.31 -17.62
N LEU A 17 -0.62 -4.95 -18.39
CA LEU A 17 -2.06 -4.87 -18.23
C LEU A 17 -2.66 -6.04 -17.43
N ALA A 18 -2.05 -7.22 -17.48
CA ALA A 18 -2.60 -8.45 -16.93
C ALA A 18 -1.52 -9.42 -16.38
N GLY A 19 -0.35 -8.92 -15.99
CA GLY A 19 0.73 -9.77 -15.49
C GLY A 19 0.38 -10.49 -14.18
N ASP A 20 -0.45 -9.90 -13.35
CA ASP A 20 -0.97 -10.51 -12.13
C ASP A 20 -1.91 -11.69 -12.41
N GLU A 21 -2.67 -11.66 -13.50
CA GLU A 21 -3.50 -12.79 -13.94
C GLU A 21 -2.66 -13.96 -14.50
N MET A 22 -1.41 -13.69 -14.87
CA MET A 22 -0.46 -14.70 -15.36
C MET A 22 0.27 -15.44 -14.24
N VAL A 23 0.06 -15.05 -12.99
CA VAL A 23 0.68 -15.65 -11.80
C VAL A 23 -0.41 -16.13 -10.85
N GLN A 24 -0.39 -17.42 -10.54
CA GLN A 24 -1.37 -18.00 -9.62
C GLN A 24 -0.99 -17.80 -8.16
N PRO A 25 -1.92 -17.44 -7.26
CA PRO A 25 -1.68 -17.46 -5.83
C PRO A 25 -1.45 -18.89 -5.31
N PRO A 26 -0.77 -19.09 -4.16
CA PRO A 26 -0.30 -18.04 -3.24
C PRO A 26 0.97 -17.34 -3.73
N TYR A 27 1.07 -16.04 -3.48
CA TYR A 27 2.24 -15.23 -3.87
C TYR A 27 3.39 -15.39 -2.86
N THR A 28 3.91 -16.62 -2.74
CA THR A 28 5.02 -16.98 -1.85
C THR A 28 6.00 -17.85 -2.61
N GLY A 29 7.30 -17.65 -2.38
CA GLY A 29 8.35 -18.40 -3.08
C GLY A 29 8.34 -18.19 -4.59
N LEU A 30 8.10 -16.93 -5.00
CA LEU A 30 7.95 -16.56 -6.41
C LEU A 30 9.29 -16.67 -7.16
N GLU A 31 9.23 -17.23 -8.35
CA GLU A 31 10.35 -17.21 -9.29
C GLU A 31 10.54 -15.80 -9.88
N PRO A 32 11.76 -15.42 -10.30
CA PRO A 32 12.04 -14.09 -10.83
C PRO A 32 11.10 -13.65 -11.96
N GLU A 33 10.73 -14.56 -12.87
CA GLU A 33 9.79 -14.26 -13.96
C GLU A 33 8.37 -13.94 -13.43
N GLN A 34 7.94 -14.59 -12.36
CA GLN A 34 6.65 -14.30 -11.72
C GLN A 34 6.68 -12.94 -11.02
N VAL A 35 7.79 -12.62 -10.36
CA VAL A 35 8.02 -11.29 -9.77
C VAL A 35 7.98 -10.20 -10.83
N ASP A 36 8.62 -10.41 -11.98
CA ASP A 36 8.62 -9.46 -13.10
C ASP A 36 7.19 -9.19 -13.62
N LYS A 37 6.37 -10.23 -13.80
CA LYS A 37 4.95 -10.10 -14.21
C LYS A 37 4.12 -9.33 -13.20
N LEU A 38 4.24 -9.66 -11.90
CA LEU A 38 3.54 -8.93 -10.85
C LEU A 38 4.00 -7.47 -10.75
N THR A 39 5.29 -7.21 -10.96
CA THR A 39 5.84 -5.86 -10.97
C THR A 39 5.32 -5.07 -12.17
N ALA A 40 5.19 -5.70 -13.32
CA ALA A 40 4.71 -5.06 -14.55
C ALA A 40 3.28 -4.52 -14.38
N THR A 41 2.37 -5.25 -13.72
CA THR A 41 1.00 -4.78 -13.43
C THR A 41 0.94 -3.57 -12.50
N GLY A 42 2.02 -3.22 -11.83
CA GLY A 42 2.16 -1.96 -11.10
C GLY A 42 1.92 -0.73 -12.00
N PHE A 43 2.05 -0.85 -13.32
CA PHE A 43 1.69 0.18 -14.29
C PHE A 43 0.26 0.69 -14.13
N LEU A 44 -0.72 -0.19 -13.88
CA LEU A 44 -2.12 0.19 -13.64
C LEU A 44 -2.33 0.95 -12.30
N ARG A 45 -1.32 0.98 -11.45
CA ARG A 45 -1.37 1.66 -10.14
C ARG A 45 -0.51 2.92 -10.10
N MET A 46 -0.06 3.42 -11.25
CA MET A 46 0.72 4.67 -11.33
C MET A 46 -0.14 5.94 -11.19
N ALA A 47 -1.45 5.82 -11.28
CA ALA A 47 -2.36 6.93 -11.01
C ALA A 47 -2.23 7.40 -9.54
N PRO A 48 -2.26 8.73 -9.27
CA PRO A 48 -2.31 9.24 -7.92
C PRO A 48 -3.49 8.67 -7.16
N ASP A 49 -3.23 7.98 -6.04
CA ASP A 49 -4.26 7.34 -5.23
C ASP A 49 -4.36 7.99 -3.85
N GLY A 50 -5.32 8.88 -3.70
CA GLY A 50 -5.62 9.58 -2.43
C GLY A 50 -6.43 8.75 -1.44
N THR A 51 -6.88 7.55 -1.80
CA THR A 51 -7.73 6.73 -0.92
C THR A 51 -7.00 6.23 0.33
N GLY A 52 -5.67 6.13 0.28
CA GLY A 52 -4.81 5.74 1.41
C GLY A 52 -4.68 6.80 2.51
N SER A 53 -5.02 8.06 2.26
CA SER A 53 -4.92 9.16 3.22
C SER A 53 -6.23 9.48 3.95
N GLY A 54 -7.16 8.53 4.04
CA GLY A 54 -8.43 8.67 4.78
C GLY A 54 -9.61 9.16 3.95
N ALA A 55 -9.42 9.47 2.67
CA ALA A 55 -10.47 9.91 1.76
C ALA A 55 -10.98 8.77 0.85
N ASN A 56 -11.26 7.59 1.41
CA ASN A 56 -11.79 6.47 0.63
C ASN A 56 -13.27 6.70 0.27
N THR A 57 -13.53 7.61 -0.64
CA THR A 57 -14.85 7.94 -1.16
C THR A 57 -15.03 7.45 -2.59
N ALA A 58 -16.28 7.26 -3.02
CA ALA A 58 -16.59 6.93 -4.41
C ALA A 58 -16.01 7.95 -5.41
N ALA A 59 -15.97 9.23 -5.03
CA ALA A 59 -15.36 10.27 -5.85
C ALA A 59 -13.85 10.07 -6.01
N ALA A 60 -13.13 9.75 -4.92
CA ALA A 60 -11.70 9.47 -4.96
C ALA A 60 -11.40 8.21 -5.78
N GLN A 61 -12.18 7.16 -5.63
CA GLN A 61 -12.07 5.93 -6.43
C GLN A 61 -12.32 6.20 -7.92
N ASN A 62 -13.33 6.98 -8.24
CA ASN A 62 -13.61 7.41 -9.61
C ASN A 62 -12.45 8.20 -10.23
N GLN A 63 -11.80 9.06 -9.43
CA GLN A 63 -10.63 9.81 -9.89
C GLN A 63 -9.46 8.87 -10.23
N VAL A 64 -9.17 7.89 -9.37
CA VAL A 64 -8.12 6.88 -9.63
C VAL A 64 -8.41 6.12 -10.92
N MET A 65 -9.66 5.71 -11.15
CA MET A 65 -10.08 5.06 -12.39
C MET A 65 -9.85 5.95 -13.62
N ALA A 66 -10.30 7.20 -13.57
CA ALA A 66 -10.15 8.13 -14.69
C ALA A 66 -8.67 8.38 -15.03
N GLU A 67 -7.83 8.57 -14.02
CA GLU A 67 -6.39 8.76 -14.21
C GLU A 67 -5.71 7.48 -14.72
N THR A 68 -6.12 6.29 -14.26
CA THR A 68 -5.62 5.01 -14.79
C THR A 68 -5.91 4.87 -16.28
N LEU A 69 -7.16 5.14 -16.71
CA LEU A 69 -7.53 5.09 -18.13
C LEU A 69 -6.76 6.10 -18.97
N LYS A 70 -6.58 7.30 -18.44
CA LYS A 70 -5.77 8.34 -19.08
C LYS A 70 -4.33 7.88 -19.28
N ILE A 71 -3.69 7.31 -18.23
CA ILE A 71 -2.32 6.78 -18.31
C ILE A 71 -2.24 5.66 -19.36
N VAL A 72 -3.12 4.68 -19.31
CA VAL A 72 -3.16 3.56 -20.26
C VAL A 72 -3.32 4.06 -21.70
N SER A 73 -4.32 4.91 -21.95
CA SER A 73 -4.62 5.39 -23.31
C SER A 73 -3.50 6.28 -23.86
N THR A 74 -2.93 7.16 -23.06
CA THR A 74 -1.86 8.05 -23.54
C THR A 74 -0.53 7.32 -23.69
N SER A 75 -0.17 6.41 -22.79
CA SER A 75 1.13 5.74 -22.81
C SER A 75 1.21 4.60 -23.80
N LEU A 76 0.14 3.81 -23.97
CA LEU A 76 0.15 2.62 -24.81
C LEU A 76 -0.50 2.85 -26.19
N MET A 77 -1.46 3.76 -26.29
CA MET A 77 -2.24 4.00 -27.50
C MET A 77 -1.92 5.36 -28.15
N GLY A 78 -1.25 6.27 -27.45
CA GLY A 78 -1.01 7.65 -27.91
C GLY A 78 -2.29 8.48 -28.05
N MET A 79 -3.39 8.09 -27.35
CA MET A 79 -4.72 8.69 -27.51
C MET A 79 -5.16 9.45 -26.25
N THR A 80 -5.81 10.59 -26.45
CA THR A 80 -6.32 11.44 -25.35
C THR A 80 -7.76 11.06 -24.95
N VAL A 81 -8.01 9.77 -24.74
CA VAL A 81 -9.36 9.22 -24.45
C VAL A 81 -10.00 9.87 -23.22
N GLY A 82 -9.21 10.36 -22.25
CA GLY A 82 -9.72 11.04 -21.07
C GLY A 82 -10.57 12.27 -21.36
N CYS A 83 -10.39 12.93 -22.52
CA CYS A 83 -11.23 14.05 -22.96
C CYS A 83 -12.69 13.63 -23.18
N ALA A 84 -12.91 12.37 -23.58
CA ALA A 84 -14.22 11.81 -23.83
C ALA A 84 -15.01 11.41 -22.57
N GLN A 85 -14.47 11.65 -21.38
CA GLN A 85 -15.18 11.38 -20.12
C GLN A 85 -16.45 12.21 -19.96
N CYS A 86 -16.43 13.47 -20.41
CA CYS A 86 -17.55 14.41 -20.21
C CYS A 86 -18.36 14.69 -21.46
N HIS A 87 -17.78 14.57 -22.67
CA HIS A 87 -18.41 14.82 -23.97
C HIS A 87 -17.63 14.10 -25.06
N ASP A 88 -18.15 13.98 -26.24
CA ASP A 88 -17.43 13.41 -27.38
C ASP A 88 -16.12 14.16 -27.61
N HIS A 89 -15.05 13.43 -27.97
CA HIS A 89 -13.74 14.03 -28.18
C HIS A 89 -13.80 15.08 -29.29
N ARG A 90 -13.18 16.24 -29.05
CA ARG A 90 -13.33 17.40 -29.94
C ARG A 90 -12.71 17.20 -31.32
N TYR A 91 -11.63 16.47 -31.40
CA TYR A 91 -10.82 16.34 -32.63
C TYR A 91 -10.77 14.92 -33.20
N ASP A 92 -10.80 13.92 -32.34
CA ASP A 92 -10.73 12.52 -32.71
C ASP A 92 -12.12 11.87 -32.70
N PRO A 93 -12.37 10.84 -33.53
CA PRO A 93 -13.66 10.15 -33.58
C PRO A 93 -13.87 9.21 -32.38
N ILE A 94 -13.73 9.74 -31.15
CA ILE A 94 -13.91 9.04 -29.89
C ILE A 94 -15.16 9.58 -29.23
N LEU A 95 -16.19 8.76 -29.15
CA LEU A 95 -17.42 9.12 -28.45
C LEU A 95 -17.29 9.01 -26.95
N GLN A 96 -18.10 9.75 -26.22
CA GLN A 96 -18.22 9.57 -24.76
C GLN A 96 -18.55 8.12 -24.42
N SER A 97 -19.41 7.47 -25.19
CA SER A 97 -19.75 6.05 -25.03
C SER A 97 -18.51 5.14 -25.11
N ASP A 98 -17.51 5.48 -25.92
CA ASP A 98 -16.31 4.67 -26.08
C ASP A 98 -15.40 4.79 -24.86
N TYR A 99 -15.33 5.97 -24.25
CA TYR A 99 -14.68 6.14 -22.95
C TYR A 99 -15.28 5.18 -21.89
N TYR A 100 -16.60 5.12 -21.78
CA TYR A 100 -17.26 4.26 -20.79
C TYR A 100 -17.17 2.77 -21.13
N LYS A 101 -17.10 2.40 -22.40
CA LYS A 101 -16.79 1.02 -22.84
C LYS A 101 -15.37 0.62 -22.41
N LEU A 102 -14.38 1.50 -22.68
CA LEU A 102 -13.00 1.26 -22.24
C LEU A 102 -12.90 1.18 -20.73
N ARG A 103 -13.59 2.08 -20.01
CA ARG A 103 -13.68 2.03 -18.56
C ARG A 103 -14.21 0.69 -18.05
N ALA A 104 -15.26 0.15 -18.65
CA ALA A 104 -15.86 -1.11 -18.27
C ALA A 104 -14.89 -2.31 -18.41
N VAL A 105 -13.89 -2.21 -19.30
CA VAL A 105 -12.83 -3.23 -19.44
C VAL A 105 -11.87 -3.20 -18.25
N PHE A 106 -11.51 -2.01 -17.75
CA PHE A 106 -10.52 -1.84 -16.68
C PHE A 106 -11.15 -1.79 -15.27
N GLU A 107 -12.44 -1.53 -15.15
CA GLU A 107 -13.13 -1.41 -13.87
C GLU A 107 -13.00 -2.67 -12.99
N PRO A 108 -13.11 -3.90 -13.53
CA PRO A 108 -12.89 -5.13 -12.74
C PRO A 108 -11.49 -5.23 -12.13
N ALA A 109 -10.45 -4.77 -12.83
CA ALA A 109 -9.07 -4.80 -12.32
C ALA A 109 -8.85 -3.87 -11.10
N LEU A 110 -9.69 -2.85 -10.94
CA LEU A 110 -9.66 -1.91 -9.82
C LEU A 110 -10.64 -2.30 -8.71
N ASP A 111 -11.62 -3.15 -9.00
CA ASP A 111 -12.66 -3.69 -8.10
C ASP A 111 -13.28 -2.63 -7.18
N PRO A 112 -14.10 -1.70 -7.73
CA PRO A 112 -14.68 -0.62 -6.94
C PRO A 112 -15.65 -1.12 -5.86
N ALA A 113 -16.23 -2.30 -6.00
CA ALA A 113 -17.12 -2.89 -5.01
C ALA A 113 -16.36 -3.36 -3.75
N ASN A 114 -15.12 -3.86 -3.95
CA ASN A 114 -14.23 -4.31 -2.87
C ASN A 114 -12.92 -3.53 -2.88
N TRP A 115 -13.03 -2.21 -2.96
CA TRP A 115 -11.88 -1.32 -3.06
C TRP A 115 -10.86 -1.55 -1.96
N ARG A 116 -9.66 -1.93 -2.33
CA ARG A 116 -8.54 -2.06 -1.39
C ARG A 116 -7.68 -0.81 -1.39
N MET A 117 -7.38 -0.29 -0.21
CA MET A 117 -6.46 0.83 -0.05
C MET A 117 -5.03 0.44 -0.44
N PRO A 118 -4.16 1.40 -0.83
CA PRO A 118 -2.79 1.11 -1.29
C PRO A 118 -2.01 0.16 -0.38
N GLN A 119 -2.11 0.33 0.93
CA GLN A 119 -1.40 -0.50 1.91
C GLN A 119 -1.83 -1.98 1.90
N SER A 120 -3.07 -2.27 1.51
CA SER A 120 -3.62 -3.64 1.45
C SER A 120 -3.41 -4.35 0.12
N ARG A 121 -2.79 -3.68 -0.87
CA ARG A 121 -2.51 -4.24 -2.20
C ARG A 121 -1.09 -4.79 -2.33
N GLN A 122 -0.28 -4.65 -1.29
CA GLN A 122 1.13 -5.04 -1.34
C GLN A 122 1.29 -6.57 -1.30
N ILE A 123 2.17 -7.07 -2.13
CA ILE A 123 2.62 -8.46 -2.14
C ILE A 123 4.02 -8.49 -1.55
N SER A 124 4.24 -9.32 -0.53
CA SER A 124 5.56 -9.47 0.07
C SER A 124 6.44 -10.37 -0.81
N LEU A 125 7.59 -9.85 -1.20
CA LEU A 125 8.63 -10.61 -1.92
C LEU A 125 9.61 -11.33 -0.97
N PHE A 126 9.35 -11.32 0.32
CA PHE A 126 10.20 -11.99 1.30
C PHE A 126 10.21 -13.50 1.11
N THR A 127 11.40 -14.05 1.02
CA THR A 127 11.61 -15.49 1.04
C THR A 127 11.34 -16.07 2.43
N GLU A 128 11.25 -17.38 2.55
CA GLU A 128 11.14 -18.05 3.87
C GLU A 128 12.37 -17.77 4.75
N ALA A 129 13.56 -17.64 4.14
CA ALA A 129 14.78 -17.27 4.85
C ALA A 129 14.68 -15.85 5.42
N ASP A 130 14.17 -14.88 4.64
CA ASP A 130 13.96 -13.51 5.10
C ASP A 130 12.94 -13.45 6.24
N ARG A 131 11.83 -14.20 6.14
CA ARG A 131 10.80 -14.28 7.19
C ARG A 131 11.36 -14.83 8.48
N LYS A 132 12.18 -15.90 8.39
CA LYS A 132 12.85 -16.46 9.56
C LYS A 132 13.81 -15.46 10.18
N GLN A 133 14.62 -14.80 9.38
CA GLN A 133 15.55 -13.77 9.86
C GLN A 133 14.81 -12.61 10.54
N CYS A 134 13.71 -12.13 9.97
CA CYS A 134 12.86 -11.11 10.59
C CYS A 134 12.34 -11.57 11.96
N THR A 135 11.84 -12.82 12.05
CA THR A 135 11.35 -13.36 13.31
C THR A 135 12.44 -13.44 14.39
N ASP A 136 13.65 -13.87 14.01
CA ASP A 136 14.79 -13.97 14.93
C ASP A 136 15.19 -12.57 15.44
N ILE A 137 15.24 -11.57 14.55
CA ILE A 137 15.50 -10.17 14.89
C ILE A 137 14.43 -9.61 15.83
N GLU A 138 13.13 -9.87 15.53
CA GLU A 138 12.03 -9.41 16.38
C GLU A 138 12.08 -10.01 17.79
N VAL A 139 12.45 -11.29 17.92
CA VAL A 139 12.62 -11.94 19.21
C VAL A 139 13.75 -11.28 20.01
N GLU A 140 14.87 -10.96 19.36
CA GLU A 140 15.99 -10.28 20.02
C GLU A 140 15.61 -8.83 20.40
N ALA A 141 14.95 -8.11 19.52
CA ALA A 141 14.45 -6.77 19.78
C ALA A 141 13.51 -6.73 20.98
N LYS A 142 12.56 -7.67 21.08
CA LYS A 142 11.67 -7.81 22.25
C LYS A 142 12.42 -8.05 23.54
N LYS A 143 13.49 -8.87 23.54
CA LYS A 143 14.33 -9.08 24.72
C LYS A 143 15.04 -7.80 25.15
N LEU A 144 15.55 -7.02 24.19
CA LEU A 144 16.21 -5.74 24.48
C LEU A 144 15.19 -4.71 24.99
N ASP A 145 14.01 -4.67 24.40
CA ASP A 145 12.94 -3.76 24.81
C ASP A 145 12.43 -4.08 26.22
N ALA A 146 12.29 -5.35 26.57
CA ALA A 146 11.98 -5.76 27.95
C ALA A 146 13.05 -5.31 28.97
N LYS A 147 14.33 -5.42 28.60
CA LYS A 147 15.43 -4.90 29.44
C LYS A 147 15.39 -3.38 29.56
N ARG A 148 15.09 -2.69 28.46
CA ARG A 148 14.92 -1.23 28.46
C ARG A 148 13.75 -0.84 29.37
N GLN A 149 12.60 -1.49 29.22
CA GLN A 149 11.41 -1.18 30.02
C GLN A 149 11.66 -1.41 31.51
N ALA A 150 12.28 -2.51 31.89
CA ALA A 150 12.62 -2.77 33.28
C ALA A 150 13.53 -1.67 33.90
N LYS A 151 14.48 -1.15 33.11
CA LYS A 151 15.31 -0.01 33.56
C LYS A 151 14.49 1.27 33.67
N VAL A 152 13.61 1.53 32.71
CA VAL A 152 12.72 2.69 32.74
C VAL A 152 11.86 2.66 33.99
N ASP A 153 11.22 1.53 34.26
CA ASP A 153 10.34 1.33 35.42
C ASP A 153 11.11 1.53 36.73
N PHE A 154 12.32 0.98 36.83
CA PHE A 154 13.19 1.18 37.98
C PHE A 154 13.51 2.67 38.22
N PHE A 155 13.88 3.41 37.17
CA PHE A 155 14.19 4.84 37.34
C PHE A 155 12.93 5.69 37.59
N ILE A 156 11.81 5.31 37.05
CA ILE A 156 10.51 5.97 37.30
C ILE A 156 10.14 5.79 38.78
N GLU A 157 10.16 4.56 39.31
CA GLU A 157 9.86 4.30 40.71
C GLU A 157 10.83 5.04 41.66
N ARG A 158 12.11 4.99 41.35
CA ARG A 158 13.14 5.70 42.13
C ARG A 158 12.90 7.21 42.15
N THR A 159 12.53 7.77 41.01
CA THR A 159 12.24 9.21 40.86
C THR A 159 10.95 9.59 41.58
N LEU A 160 9.92 8.74 41.49
CA LEU A 160 8.67 8.92 42.23
C LEU A 160 8.92 8.94 43.73
N GLU A 161 9.59 7.94 44.26
CA GLU A 161 9.90 7.87 45.71
C GLU A 161 10.77 9.05 46.19
N TRP A 162 11.74 9.49 45.37
CA TRP A 162 12.53 10.69 45.68
C TRP A 162 11.69 11.96 45.74
N LYS A 163 10.71 12.11 44.83
CA LYS A 163 9.75 13.25 44.82
C LYS A 163 8.80 13.16 46.00
N LEU A 164 8.25 11.97 46.31
CA LEU A 164 7.34 11.76 47.43
C LEU A 164 7.97 12.07 48.78
N ARG A 165 9.29 11.83 48.98
CA ARG A 165 10.02 12.22 50.21
C ARG A 165 10.01 13.72 50.46
N LYS A 166 9.89 14.55 49.43
CA LYS A 166 9.81 16.01 49.50
C LYS A 166 8.37 16.54 49.65
N THR A 167 7.38 15.66 49.60
CA THR A 167 5.96 15.99 49.75
C THR A 167 5.49 15.74 51.16
N PRO A 168 4.52 16.51 51.69
CA PRO A 168 3.90 16.26 53.01
C PRO A 168 3.43 14.81 53.13
N GLU A 169 3.57 14.23 54.30
CA GLU A 169 3.33 12.81 54.53
C GLU A 169 1.93 12.39 54.20
N GLU A 170 0.94 13.21 54.50
CA GLU A 170 -0.49 12.99 54.25
C GLU A 170 -0.84 12.82 52.73
N LEU A 171 -0.02 13.40 51.84
CA LEU A 171 -0.24 13.35 50.39
C LEU A 171 0.53 12.24 49.69
N ARG A 172 1.45 11.55 50.35
CA ARG A 172 2.35 10.57 49.72
C ARG A 172 1.59 9.36 49.18
N GLU A 173 0.71 8.75 49.97
CA GLU A 173 -0.06 7.58 49.55
C GLU A 173 -1.13 7.93 48.47
N PRO A 174 -1.92 8.99 48.62
CA PRO A 174 -2.82 9.38 47.54
C PRO A 174 -2.12 9.61 46.21
N LEU A 175 -0.94 10.24 46.21
CA LEU A 175 -0.16 10.49 44.99
C LEU A 175 0.42 9.20 44.38
N ARG A 176 0.86 8.25 45.25
CA ARG A 176 1.35 6.96 44.80
C ARG A 176 0.25 6.13 44.14
N VAL A 177 -0.97 6.16 44.70
CA VAL A 177 -2.14 5.51 44.10
C VAL A 177 -2.53 6.17 42.78
N ALA A 178 -2.62 7.50 42.77
CA ALA A 178 -2.96 8.23 41.55
C ALA A 178 -1.98 7.99 40.40
N TYR A 179 -0.69 7.85 40.70
CA TYR A 179 0.33 7.53 39.69
C TYR A 179 0.17 6.12 39.08
N LYS A 180 -0.30 5.14 39.85
CA LYS A 180 -0.52 3.75 39.41
C LYS A 180 -1.87 3.54 38.73
N THR A 181 -2.75 4.51 38.77
CA THR A 181 -4.06 4.46 38.12
C THR A 181 -3.91 5.00 36.69
N PRO A 182 -4.25 4.21 35.64
CA PRO A 182 -4.14 4.62 34.25
C PRO A 182 -5.10 5.73 33.84
#